data_7424c9df1da7a5d7d9b4456dc4078d5c
#
_entry.id   7424c9df1da7a5d7d9b4456dc4078d5c
#
_cell.length_a   1.000
_cell.length_b   1.000
_cell.length_c   1.000
_cell.angle_alpha   90.00
_cell.angle_beta   90.00
_cell.angle_gamma   90.00
#
_symmetry.space_group_name_H-M   'P 1'
#
loop_
_entity.id
_entity.type
_entity.pdbx_description
1 polymer ?
#
loop_
_entity_poly.entity_id
_entity_poly.type
_entity_poly.pdbx_seq_one_letter_code
_entity_poly.pdbx_strand_id
1 'polypeptide(L)'
;MAGNKTILVVDDDMELSDGLRVVLEKQGYRVLQARDGQQGKQMVYQHRPDLVILDMMMPRMGGYPVLEHFRDKPEAPPIIMITANEGSRHKAYAEYLGVVDYIRKPFAMERLLDSVGKALNPQEPETESKEE
;
A
#
# COMPACT_ATOMS: atom_id res chain seq x y z
N MET A 1 14.65 12.69 -2.13
CA MET A 1 13.64 12.95 -1.10
C MET A 1 12.27 12.51 -1.51
N ALA A 2 11.49 12.21 -0.53
CA ALA A 2 10.11 11.84 -0.79
C ALA A 2 9.29 13.02 -1.33
N GLY A 3 9.75 14.24 -1.11
CA GLY A 3 9.03 15.40 -1.57
C GLY A 3 7.72 15.51 -0.82
N ASN A 4 6.64 15.72 -1.47
CA ASN A 4 5.34 15.88 -0.82
C ASN A 4 4.43 14.69 -1.07
N LYS A 5 5.01 13.52 -1.30
CA LYS A 5 4.21 12.34 -1.54
C LYS A 5 3.39 11.95 -0.30
N THR A 6 2.16 11.55 -0.54
CA THR A 6 1.22 11.17 0.51
C THR A 6 0.92 9.68 0.41
N ILE A 7 1.01 8.99 1.53
CA ILE A 7 0.71 7.58 1.64
C ILE A 7 -0.48 7.39 2.56
N LEU A 8 -1.46 6.63 2.13
CA LEU A 8 -2.60 6.26 2.96
C LEU A 8 -2.40 4.83 3.46
N VAL A 9 -2.41 4.64 4.77
CA VAL A 9 -2.33 3.32 5.39
C VAL A 9 -3.73 2.91 5.82
N VAL A 10 -4.21 1.78 5.31
CA VAL A 10 -5.55 1.27 5.61
C VAL A 10 -5.38 -0.06 6.34
N ASP A 11 -5.57 -0.04 7.65
CA ASP A 11 -5.37 -1.22 8.49
C ASP A 11 -6.15 -1.00 9.79
N ASP A 12 -6.85 -2.03 10.25
CA ASP A 12 -7.58 -1.92 11.51
C ASP A 12 -6.68 -2.14 12.73
N ASP A 13 -5.46 -2.62 12.53
CA ASP A 13 -4.48 -2.73 13.60
C ASP A 13 -3.80 -1.37 13.75
N MET A 14 -4.30 -0.58 14.70
CA MET A 14 -3.82 0.79 14.84
C MET A 14 -2.40 0.86 15.35
N GLU A 15 -1.96 -0.13 16.12
CA GLU A 15 -0.59 -0.15 16.58
C GLU A 15 0.37 -0.31 15.40
N LEU A 16 0.09 -1.23 14.52
CA LEU A 16 0.89 -1.39 13.30
C LEU A 16 0.82 -0.14 12.44
N SER A 17 -0.37 0.39 12.25
CA SER A 17 -0.59 1.57 11.42
C SER A 17 0.20 2.76 11.96
N ASP A 18 0.18 2.97 13.28
CA ASP A 18 0.94 4.06 13.90
C ASP A 18 2.44 3.86 13.72
N GLY A 19 2.90 2.62 13.84
CA GLY A 19 4.31 2.33 13.62
C GLY A 19 4.74 2.62 12.20
N LEU A 20 3.90 2.24 11.23
CA LEU A 20 4.18 2.55 9.83
C LEU A 20 4.23 4.06 9.59
N ARG A 21 3.29 4.79 10.21
CA ARG A 21 3.27 6.25 10.07
C ARG A 21 4.59 6.86 10.53
N VAL A 22 5.05 6.45 11.70
CA VAL A 22 6.30 7.00 12.25
C VAL A 22 7.46 6.76 11.30
N VAL A 23 7.60 5.52 10.82
CA VAL A 23 8.72 5.18 9.95
C VAL A 23 8.63 5.90 8.61
N LEU A 24 7.43 5.95 8.03
CA LEU A 24 7.25 6.59 6.72
C LEU A 24 7.44 8.10 6.80
N GLU A 25 6.98 8.72 7.89
CA GLU A 25 7.19 10.15 8.06
C GLU A 25 8.66 10.50 8.20
N LYS A 26 9.44 9.61 8.81
CA LYS A 26 10.90 9.82 8.88
C LYS A 26 11.54 9.79 7.50
N GLN A 27 10.91 9.10 6.54
CA GLN A 27 11.41 9.08 5.18
C GLN A 27 10.96 10.31 4.37
N GLY A 28 10.16 11.18 4.97
CA GLY A 28 9.71 12.39 4.31
C GLY A 28 8.33 12.32 3.70
N TYR A 29 7.62 11.22 3.88
CA TYR A 29 6.26 11.08 3.34
C TYR A 29 5.25 11.70 4.29
N ARG A 30 4.15 12.19 3.73
CA ARG A 30 2.97 12.53 4.49
C ARG A 30 2.12 11.30 4.62
N VAL A 31 1.62 11.00 5.82
CA VAL A 31 0.90 9.74 6.04
C VAL A 31 -0.49 10.02 6.57
N LEU A 32 -1.48 9.38 5.95
CA LEU A 32 -2.86 9.38 6.40
C LEU A 32 -3.22 7.97 6.80
N GLN A 33 -4.19 7.83 7.69
CA GLN A 33 -4.57 6.50 8.22
C GLN A 33 -6.07 6.32 8.13
N ALA A 34 -6.48 5.11 7.74
CA ALA A 34 -7.86 4.67 7.75
C ALA A 34 -7.94 3.34 8.48
N ARG A 35 -9.07 3.02 9.07
CA ARG A 35 -9.23 1.85 9.92
C ARG A 35 -9.95 0.69 9.25
N ASP A 36 -10.55 0.92 8.11
CA ASP A 36 -11.20 -0.14 7.34
C ASP A 36 -11.28 0.28 5.90
N GLY A 37 -11.73 -0.64 5.06
CA GLY A 37 -11.78 -0.38 3.63
C GLY A 37 -12.76 0.70 3.23
N GLN A 38 -13.86 0.83 3.98
CA GLN A 38 -14.85 1.85 3.69
C GLN A 38 -14.25 3.24 3.88
N GLN A 39 -13.61 3.46 5.00
CA GLN A 39 -12.94 4.73 5.27
C GLN A 39 -11.80 4.95 4.29
N GLY A 40 -11.04 3.87 4.00
CA GLY A 40 -9.92 3.97 3.07
C GLY A 40 -10.38 4.41 1.70
N LYS A 41 -11.45 3.83 1.19
CA LYS A 41 -11.99 4.21 -0.11
C LYS A 41 -12.40 5.68 -0.13
N GLN A 42 -13.09 6.13 0.91
CA GLN A 42 -13.48 7.53 1.00
C GLN A 42 -12.26 8.45 1.01
N MET A 43 -11.21 8.07 1.74
CA MET A 43 -10.02 8.90 1.85
C MET A 43 -9.23 8.96 0.55
N VAL A 44 -9.27 7.91 -0.26
CA VAL A 44 -8.65 7.98 -1.58
C VAL A 44 -9.29 9.09 -2.40
N TYR A 45 -10.62 9.18 -2.39
CA TYR A 45 -11.30 10.23 -3.15
C TYR A 45 -11.09 11.62 -2.56
N GLN A 46 -11.03 11.71 -1.24
CA GLN A 46 -10.90 13.01 -0.58
C GLN A 46 -9.50 13.58 -0.66
N HIS A 47 -8.49 12.72 -0.52
CA HIS A 47 -7.12 13.19 -0.34
C HIS A 47 -6.19 12.85 -1.49
N ARG A 48 -6.59 11.98 -2.40
CA ARG A 48 -5.80 11.62 -3.58
C ARG A 48 -4.38 11.22 -3.22
N PRO A 49 -4.20 10.19 -2.36
CA PRO A 49 -2.84 9.79 -1.99
C PRO A 49 -2.07 9.27 -3.19
N ASP A 50 -0.75 9.31 -3.08
CA ASP A 50 0.13 8.81 -4.12
C ASP A 50 0.33 7.31 -4.04
N LEU A 51 0.03 6.72 -2.88
CA LEU A 51 0.19 5.29 -2.65
C LEU A 51 -0.74 4.87 -1.52
N VAL A 52 -1.30 3.68 -1.62
CA VAL A 52 -2.10 3.09 -0.53
C VAL A 52 -1.43 1.80 -0.08
N ILE A 53 -1.26 1.66 1.23
CA ILE A 53 -0.85 0.41 1.85
C ILE A 53 -2.11 -0.16 2.48
N LEU A 54 -2.54 -1.33 2.04
CA LEU A 54 -3.88 -1.84 2.29
C LEU A 54 -3.81 -3.22 2.92
N ASP A 55 -4.39 -3.35 4.11
CA ASP A 55 -4.53 -4.66 4.75
C ASP A 55 -5.68 -5.43 4.10
N MET A 56 -5.48 -6.72 3.92
CA MET A 56 -6.50 -7.56 3.32
C MET A 56 -7.65 -7.87 4.27
N MET A 57 -7.36 -8.08 5.55
CA MET A 57 -8.34 -8.57 6.52
C MET A 57 -8.75 -7.46 7.46
N MET A 58 -9.93 -6.92 7.25
CA MET A 58 -10.46 -5.84 8.09
C MET A 58 -11.96 -6.01 8.24
N PRO A 59 -12.53 -5.51 9.37
CA PRO A 59 -13.98 -5.52 9.49
C PRO A 59 -14.62 -4.54 8.52
N ARG A 60 -15.87 -4.69 8.30
CA ARG A 60 -16.74 -3.90 7.44
C ARG A 60 -16.36 -4.02 5.97
N MET A 61 -15.22 -3.57 5.55
CA MET A 61 -14.77 -3.73 4.17
C MET A 61 -13.30 -4.08 4.19
N GLY A 62 -12.97 -5.28 3.73
CA GLY A 62 -11.58 -5.72 3.64
C GLY A 62 -10.88 -5.19 2.41
N GLY A 63 -9.67 -5.68 2.19
CA GLY A 63 -8.85 -5.19 1.10
C GLY A 63 -9.34 -5.55 -0.28
N TYR A 64 -9.88 -6.77 -0.47
CA TYR A 64 -10.32 -7.16 -1.80
C TYR A 64 -11.44 -6.26 -2.35
N PRO A 65 -12.49 -5.96 -1.58
CA PRO A 65 -13.49 -5.02 -2.12
C PRO A 65 -12.92 -3.67 -2.50
N VAL A 66 -11.91 -3.18 -1.76
CA VAL A 66 -11.26 -1.93 -2.12
C VAL A 66 -10.52 -2.08 -3.45
N LEU A 67 -9.75 -3.17 -3.60
CA LEU A 67 -9.04 -3.43 -4.85
C LEU A 67 -10.01 -3.55 -6.03
N GLU A 68 -11.09 -4.28 -5.83
CA GLU A 68 -12.07 -4.47 -6.89
C GLU A 68 -12.68 -3.15 -7.31
N HIS A 69 -12.94 -2.29 -6.33
CA HIS A 69 -13.51 -0.98 -6.63
C HIS A 69 -12.59 -0.14 -7.51
N PHE A 70 -11.27 -0.20 -7.25
CA PHE A 70 -10.33 0.66 -7.96
C PHE A 70 -9.72 0.01 -9.20
N ARG A 71 -10.01 -1.24 -9.46
CA ARG A 71 -9.29 -2.01 -10.46
C ARG A 71 -9.22 -1.33 -11.83
N ASP A 72 -10.34 -0.82 -12.30
CA ASP A 72 -10.39 -0.28 -13.66
C ASP A 72 -10.49 1.24 -13.69
N LYS A 73 -10.07 1.88 -12.62
CA LYS A 73 -10.13 3.34 -12.55
C LYS A 73 -8.75 3.91 -12.82
N PRO A 74 -8.61 4.67 -13.91
CA PRO A 74 -7.27 5.15 -14.29
C PRO A 74 -6.64 6.08 -13.27
N GLU A 75 -7.45 6.77 -12.47
CA GLU A 75 -6.91 7.69 -11.49
C GLU A 75 -6.59 7.02 -10.16
N ALA A 76 -6.82 5.72 -10.03
CA ALA A 76 -6.56 5.02 -8.76
C ALA A 76 -5.07 5.03 -8.43
N PRO A 77 -4.70 5.23 -7.16
CA PRO A 77 -3.29 5.17 -6.78
C PRO A 77 -2.78 3.73 -6.80
N PRO A 78 -1.47 3.54 -6.90
CA PRO A 78 -0.92 2.19 -6.72
C PRO A 78 -1.20 1.70 -5.31
N ILE A 79 -1.37 0.39 -5.18
CA ILE A 79 -1.73 -0.24 -3.91
C ILE A 79 -0.73 -1.35 -3.61
N ILE A 80 -0.15 -1.29 -2.41
CA ILE A 80 0.64 -2.38 -1.83
C ILE A 80 -0.27 -3.09 -0.84
N MET A 81 -0.47 -4.38 -1.00
CA MET A 81 -1.29 -5.14 -0.07
C MET A 81 -0.42 -5.78 1.00
N ILE A 82 -0.84 -5.66 2.26
CA ILE A 82 -0.20 -6.36 3.36
C ILE A 82 -1.22 -7.29 4.01
N THR A 83 -0.78 -8.46 4.46
CA THR A 83 -1.72 -9.43 4.98
C THR A 83 -1.02 -10.49 5.81
N ALA A 84 -1.72 -11.01 6.83
CA ALA A 84 -1.28 -12.18 7.58
C ALA A 84 -1.62 -13.48 6.84
N ASN A 85 -2.42 -13.41 5.78
CA ASN A 85 -2.86 -14.61 5.08
C ASN A 85 -1.76 -15.14 4.19
N GLU A 86 -1.52 -16.45 4.25
CA GLU A 86 -0.41 -17.07 3.54
C GLU A 86 -0.80 -17.77 2.25
N GLY A 87 -2.08 -17.80 1.91
CA GLY A 87 -2.52 -18.57 0.76
C GLY A 87 -2.01 -18.01 -0.56
N SER A 88 -1.46 -18.88 -1.40
CA SER A 88 -0.99 -18.45 -2.71
C SER A 88 -2.13 -17.98 -3.61
N ARG A 89 -3.34 -18.50 -3.40
CA ARG A 89 -4.50 -18.03 -4.14
C ARG A 89 -4.77 -16.57 -3.87
N HIS A 90 -4.59 -16.15 -2.62
CA HIS A 90 -4.83 -14.76 -2.25
C HIS A 90 -3.84 -13.85 -2.92
N LYS A 91 -2.60 -14.27 -2.99
CA LYS A 91 -1.58 -13.47 -3.66
C LYS A 91 -1.88 -13.36 -5.15
N ALA A 92 -2.22 -14.49 -5.78
CA ALA A 92 -2.52 -14.49 -7.21
C ALA A 92 -3.70 -13.58 -7.52
N TYR A 93 -4.74 -13.64 -6.69
CA TYR A 93 -5.91 -12.80 -6.90
C TYR A 93 -5.61 -11.33 -6.71
N ALA A 94 -4.81 -10.99 -5.68
CA ALA A 94 -4.41 -9.61 -5.46
C ALA A 94 -3.62 -9.08 -6.64
N GLU A 95 -2.71 -9.89 -7.16
CA GLU A 95 -1.93 -9.49 -8.34
C GLU A 95 -2.82 -9.32 -9.56
N TYR A 96 -3.79 -10.20 -9.74
CA TYR A 96 -4.76 -10.06 -10.81
C TYR A 96 -5.52 -8.74 -10.68
N LEU A 97 -5.82 -8.32 -9.46
CA LEU A 97 -6.52 -7.08 -9.21
C LEU A 97 -5.62 -5.85 -9.30
N GLY A 98 -4.33 -6.06 -9.53
CA GLY A 98 -3.45 -4.96 -9.87
C GLY A 98 -2.62 -4.38 -8.75
N VAL A 99 -2.43 -5.11 -7.63
CA VAL A 99 -1.53 -4.59 -6.59
C VAL A 99 -0.12 -4.52 -7.14
N VAL A 100 0.62 -3.50 -6.70
CA VAL A 100 2.00 -3.37 -7.15
C VAL A 100 2.95 -4.22 -6.32
N ASP A 101 2.53 -4.64 -5.13
CA ASP A 101 3.30 -5.57 -4.33
C ASP A 101 2.37 -6.22 -3.31
N TYR A 102 2.78 -7.38 -2.80
CA TYR A 102 2.01 -8.17 -1.84
C TYR A 102 3.00 -8.62 -0.77
N ILE A 103 2.80 -8.14 0.46
CA ILE A 103 3.75 -8.36 1.55
C ILE A 103 3.05 -9.09 2.69
N ARG A 104 3.64 -10.20 3.14
CA ARG A 104 3.07 -10.98 4.23
C ARG A 104 3.54 -10.47 5.58
N LYS A 105 2.62 -10.42 6.51
CA LYS A 105 2.93 -10.12 7.92
C LYS A 105 3.42 -11.38 8.62
N PRO A 106 4.37 -11.30 9.51
CA PRO A 106 5.15 -10.12 9.83
C PRO A 106 6.23 -9.87 8.77
N PHE A 107 6.62 -8.63 8.60
CA PHE A 107 7.61 -8.28 7.59
C PHE A 107 8.69 -7.40 8.20
N ALA A 108 9.86 -7.43 7.59
CA ALA A 108 10.91 -6.48 7.94
C ALA A 108 10.55 -5.11 7.40
N MET A 109 10.82 -4.08 8.18
CA MET A 109 10.48 -2.73 7.75
C MET A 109 11.20 -2.34 6.47
N GLU A 110 12.44 -2.82 6.29
CA GLU A 110 13.18 -2.56 5.05
C GLU A 110 12.46 -3.11 3.83
N ARG A 111 11.80 -4.26 3.98
CA ARG A 111 11.03 -4.84 2.89
C ARG A 111 9.93 -3.91 2.44
N LEU A 112 9.21 -3.33 3.41
CA LEU A 112 8.12 -2.41 3.09
C LEU A 112 8.67 -1.12 2.50
N LEU A 113 9.74 -0.56 3.09
CA LEU A 113 10.29 0.69 2.59
C LEU A 113 10.82 0.54 1.17
N ASP A 114 11.41 -0.61 0.84
CA ASP A 114 11.85 -0.88 -0.51
C ASP A 114 10.68 -0.88 -1.49
N SER A 115 9.59 -1.53 -1.10
CA SER A 115 8.40 -1.58 -1.94
C SER A 115 7.79 -0.19 -2.15
N VAL A 116 7.74 0.60 -1.08
CA VAL A 116 7.21 1.97 -1.16
C VAL A 116 8.06 2.81 -2.12
N GLY A 117 9.39 2.71 -1.98
CA GLY A 117 10.27 3.47 -2.84
C GLY A 117 10.09 3.12 -4.30
N LYS A 118 9.97 1.82 -4.60
CA LYS A 118 9.76 1.38 -5.98
C LYS A 118 8.42 1.84 -6.53
N ALA A 119 7.39 1.82 -5.70
CA ALA A 119 6.06 2.23 -6.14
C ALA A 119 6.01 3.71 -6.46
N LEU A 120 6.74 4.51 -5.69
CA LEU A 120 6.69 5.98 -5.86
C LEU A 120 7.76 6.50 -6.81
N ASN A 121 8.73 5.66 -7.20
CA ASN A 121 9.78 6.03 -8.14
C ASN A 121 9.92 4.95 -9.20
N PRO A 122 8.87 4.69 -9.98
CA PRO A 122 8.86 3.52 -10.87
C PRO A 122 9.86 3.61 -12.02
N GLN A 123 10.39 4.76 -12.32
CA GLN A 123 11.33 4.91 -13.42
C GLN A 123 12.70 4.36 -13.10
N GLU A 124 12.98 4.00 -11.88
CA GLU A 124 14.28 3.48 -11.50
C GLU A 124 14.41 2.05 -12.00
N PRO A 125 15.14 1.85 -12.99
CA PRO A 125 15.31 0.46 -13.39
C PRO A 125 16.46 -0.19 -12.67
N GLU A 126 16.52 -0.15 -12.56
CA GLU A 126 17.39 -0.53 -12.26
C GLU A 126 18.20 -0.97 -12.78
N THR A 127 17.91 -0.90 -12.99
CA THR A 127 18.41 -1.26 -13.40
C THR A 127 19.23 -1.48 -13.85
N GLU A 128 19.17 -1.23 -13.88
CA GLU A 128 19.77 -1.12 -14.22
C GLU A 128 20.58 -1.42 -14.40
N SER A 129 20.51 -1.48 -14.19
CA SER A 129 21.24 -1.59 -14.36
C SER A 129 21.92 -2.00 -14.44
N LYS A 130 21.93 -1.97 -14.22
CA LYS A 130 22.51 -2.25 -14.19
C LYS A 130 23.23 -2.86 -14.69
N GLU A 131 23.11 -2.82 -14.93
CA GLU A 131 23.76 -3.24 -15.32
C GLU A 131 24.54 -3.42 -15.58
N GLU A 132 24.68 -3.49 -15.63
CA GLU A 132 25.38 -3.55 -15.70
C GLU A 132 25.72 -3.76 -15.68
#